data_18ef5e45f1d5338c8e54588c19cf503d
#
_entry.id   18ef5e45f1d5338c8e54588c19cf503d
#
_cell.length_a   1.000
_cell.length_b   1.000
_cell.length_c   1.000
_cell.angle_alpha   90.00
_cell.angle_beta   90.00
_cell.angle_gamma   90.00
#
_symmetry.space_group_name_H-M   'P 1'
#
loop_
_entity.id
_entity.type
_entity.pdbx_description
1 polymer ?
#
loop_
_entity_poly.entity_id
_entity_poly.type
_entity_poly.pdbx_seq_one_letter_code
_entity_poly.pdbx_strand_id
1 'polypeptide(L)'
;MAKFIVMFLLIANVLYADTVFAEPKPNILEPRKIVFSIKSADDEEINHVLSAANNVLKFYGPENVKMRIVAYYHGIKSLLKSEVETSKRISALMQLDVEFVACGNTMRTKNIKEEALVDDVEIVTAGIVEMMERVKEGWIYIAP
;
A
#
# COMPACT_ATOMS: atom_id res chain seq x y z
N MET A 1 51.44 19.62 36.46
CA MET A 1 50.24 20.37 35.99
C MET A 1 49.54 19.52 34.97
N ALA A 2 48.47 18.83 35.37
CA ALA A 2 47.64 18.01 34.48
C ALA A 2 46.60 18.91 33.77
N LYS A 3 46.68 18.98 32.43
CA LYS A 3 45.67 19.67 31.62
C LYS A 3 44.50 18.71 31.40
N PHE A 4 43.38 18.95 32.07
CA PHE A 4 42.11 18.28 31.76
C PHE A 4 41.56 18.85 30.47
N ILE A 5 41.54 18.02 29.41
CA ILE A 5 40.80 18.31 28.17
C ILE A 5 39.38 17.86 28.40
N VAL A 6 38.46 18.81 28.59
CA VAL A 6 37.01 18.57 28.61
C VAL A 6 36.56 18.45 27.15
N MET A 7 36.34 17.22 26.71
CA MET A 7 35.79 16.94 25.39
C MET A 7 34.25 17.13 25.44
N PHE A 8 33.74 18.25 24.91
CA PHE A 8 32.34 18.46 24.73
C PHE A 8 31.82 17.55 23.63
N LEU A 9 31.10 16.48 23.99
CA LEU A 9 30.33 15.68 23.06
C LEU A 9 29.10 16.51 22.64
N LEU A 10 29.14 17.09 21.44
CA LEU A 10 27.95 17.66 20.78
C LEU A 10 27.05 16.48 20.36
N ILE A 11 26.04 16.17 21.18
CA ILE A 11 24.95 15.28 20.78
C ILE A 11 24.09 16.08 19.80
N ALA A 12 24.28 15.81 18.49
CA ALA A 12 23.38 16.32 17.48
C ALA A 12 22.00 15.63 17.67
N ASN A 13 21.08 16.32 18.31
CA ASN A 13 19.69 15.91 18.32
C ASN A 13 19.12 16.09 16.91
N VAL A 14 18.93 15.00 16.20
CA VAL A 14 18.17 15.00 14.95
C VAL A 14 16.70 15.19 15.32
N LEU A 15 16.21 16.39 15.15
CA LEU A 15 14.80 16.71 15.34
C LEU A 15 14.03 16.22 14.11
N TYR A 16 13.33 15.10 14.24
CA TYR A 16 12.36 14.68 13.25
C TYR A 16 11.07 15.50 13.46
N ALA A 17 10.56 16.09 12.38
CA ALA A 17 9.25 16.72 12.42
C ALA A 17 8.17 15.63 12.31
N ASP A 18 7.23 15.64 13.25
CA ASP A 18 6.07 14.75 13.18
C ASP A 18 5.14 15.16 12.03
N THR A 19 4.57 14.18 11.35
CA THR A 19 3.53 14.43 10.35
C THR A 19 2.26 14.91 11.06
N VAL A 20 1.77 16.07 10.66
CA VAL A 20 0.54 16.65 11.19
C VAL A 20 -0.65 16.20 10.36
N PHE A 21 -1.71 15.73 11.01
CA PHE A 21 -2.95 15.36 10.35
C PHE A 21 -3.63 16.59 9.74
N ALA A 22 -4.06 16.46 8.48
CA ALA A 22 -5.02 17.41 7.90
C ALA A 22 -6.41 17.18 8.50
N GLU A 23 -7.15 18.25 8.70
CA GLU A 23 -8.54 18.18 9.17
C GLU A 23 -9.51 17.84 8.01
N PRO A 24 -10.56 17.07 8.26
CA PRO A 24 -10.84 16.36 9.51
C PRO A 24 -9.88 15.19 9.74
N LYS A 25 -9.50 14.95 11.00
CA LYS A 25 -8.71 13.78 11.37
C LYS A 25 -9.49 12.51 11.07
N PRO A 26 -8.85 11.47 10.50
CA PRO A 26 -9.53 10.21 10.24
C PRO A 26 -9.94 9.52 11.55
N ASN A 27 -11.07 8.83 11.50
CA ASN A 27 -11.60 8.01 12.58
C ASN A 27 -12.39 6.84 11.97
N ILE A 28 -12.91 5.94 12.80
CA ILE A 28 -13.62 4.74 12.35
C ILE A 28 -14.89 5.04 11.53
N LEU A 29 -15.54 6.18 11.74
CA LEU A 29 -16.74 6.58 10.99
C LEU A 29 -16.38 7.32 9.69
N GLU A 30 -15.25 8.01 9.69
CA GLU A 30 -14.72 8.78 8.57
C GLU A 30 -13.25 8.41 8.33
N PRO A 31 -12.96 7.19 7.85
CA PRO A 31 -11.60 6.74 7.63
C PRO A 31 -10.95 7.49 6.46
N ARG A 32 -9.62 7.58 6.49
CA ARG A 32 -8.85 8.04 5.33
C ARG A 32 -8.96 6.99 4.22
N LYS A 33 -9.48 7.38 3.06
CA LYS A 33 -9.69 6.48 1.91
C LYS A 33 -8.54 6.61 0.94
N ILE A 34 -7.85 5.51 0.65
CA ILE A 34 -6.63 5.50 -0.16
C ILE A 34 -6.71 4.38 -1.19
N VAL A 35 -6.39 4.70 -2.45
CA VAL A 35 -6.21 3.72 -3.50
C VAL A 35 -4.77 3.77 -4.01
N PHE A 36 -4.09 2.62 -3.96
CA PHE A 36 -2.77 2.39 -4.54
C PHE A 36 -2.89 1.66 -5.87
N SER A 37 -1.87 1.79 -6.71
CA SER A 37 -1.74 0.99 -7.93
C SER A 37 -0.45 0.18 -7.94
N ILE A 38 -0.53 -1.04 -8.49
CA ILE A 38 0.62 -1.87 -8.87
C ILE A 38 0.53 -2.13 -10.36
N LYS A 39 1.45 -1.56 -11.15
CA LYS A 39 1.48 -1.76 -12.60
C LYS A 39 2.73 -2.50 -13.08
N SER A 40 3.79 -2.52 -12.27
CA SER A 40 5.08 -3.16 -12.59
C SER A 40 5.10 -4.62 -12.15
N ALA A 41 5.87 -5.45 -12.87
CA ALA A 41 6.21 -6.81 -12.46
C ALA A 41 7.52 -6.88 -11.67
N ASP A 42 8.18 -5.75 -11.47
CA ASP A 42 9.41 -5.65 -10.70
C ASP A 42 9.15 -5.88 -9.21
N ASP A 43 9.92 -6.78 -8.61
CA ASP A 43 9.70 -7.20 -7.22
C ASP A 43 10.03 -6.08 -6.22
N GLU A 44 10.98 -5.20 -6.54
CA GLU A 44 11.33 -4.06 -5.69
C GLU A 44 10.19 -3.03 -5.70
N GLU A 45 9.64 -2.69 -6.88
CA GLU A 45 8.49 -1.79 -7.00
C GLU A 45 7.24 -2.37 -6.31
N ILE A 46 6.94 -3.67 -6.50
CA ILE A 46 5.84 -4.34 -5.80
C ILE A 46 6.02 -4.23 -4.28
N ASN A 47 7.22 -4.59 -3.80
CA ASN A 47 7.54 -4.53 -2.38
C ASN A 47 7.47 -3.10 -1.82
N HIS A 48 7.82 -2.10 -2.62
CA HIS A 48 7.69 -0.69 -2.23
C HIS A 48 6.24 -0.30 -1.99
N VAL A 49 5.33 -0.65 -2.89
CA VAL A 49 3.88 -0.40 -2.72
C VAL A 49 3.34 -1.07 -1.45
N LEU A 50 3.66 -2.37 -1.23
CA LEU A 50 3.20 -3.10 -0.04
C LEU A 50 3.77 -2.51 1.25
N SER A 51 5.01 -2.00 1.22
CA SER A 51 5.64 -1.33 2.35
C SER A 51 5.01 0.05 2.61
N ALA A 52 4.69 0.81 1.57
CA ALA A 52 3.99 2.08 1.68
C ALA A 52 2.60 1.89 2.31
N ALA A 53 1.85 0.89 1.86
CA ALA A 53 0.56 0.51 2.43
C ALA A 53 0.67 0.18 3.93
N ASN A 54 1.63 -0.65 4.31
CA ASN A 54 1.86 -0.99 5.71
C ASN A 54 2.26 0.23 6.56
N ASN A 55 3.06 1.15 6.03
CA ASN A 55 3.42 2.39 6.72
C ASN A 55 2.21 3.29 6.96
N VAL A 56 1.31 3.39 5.99
CA VAL A 56 0.04 4.12 6.14
C VAL A 56 -0.81 3.52 7.26
N LEU A 57 -0.97 2.17 7.27
CA LEU A 57 -1.72 1.49 8.32
C LEU A 57 -1.11 1.70 9.70
N LYS A 58 0.23 1.66 9.82
CA LYS A 58 0.92 1.92 11.09
C LYS A 58 0.74 3.35 11.59
N PHE A 59 0.69 4.31 10.67
CA PHE A 59 0.57 5.73 11.04
C PHE A 59 -0.84 6.10 11.49
N TYR A 60 -1.87 5.64 10.77
CA TYR A 60 -3.26 6.01 11.04
C TYR A 60 -3.98 5.05 12.00
N GLY A 61 -3.54 3.79 12.11
CA GLY A 61 -4.30 2.69 12.66
C GLY A 61 -5.20 2.03 11.59
N PRO A 62 -5.26 0.70 11.51
CA PRO A 62 -6.06 0.00 10.48
C PRO A 62 -7.54 0.41 10.47
N GLU A 63 -8.12 0.65 11.64
CA GLU A 63 -9.52 1.05 11.82
C GLU A 63 -9.85 2.46 11.27
N ASN A 64 -8.84 3.30 11.06
CA ASN A 64 -8.97 4.68 10.58
C ASN A 64 -8.62 4.84 9.09
N VAL A 65 -8.40 3.72 8.39
CA VAL A 65 -8.02 3.70 6.97
C VAL A 65 -8.91 2.72 6.21
N LYS A 66 -9.40 3.15 5.06
CA LYS A 66 -9.95 2.25 4.05
C LYS A 66 -9.00 2.24 2.86
N MET A 67 -8.42 1.09 2.55
CA MET A 67 -7.36 0.98 1.56
C MET A 67 -7.69 -0.06 0.50
N ARG A 68 -7.44 0.31 -0.75
CA ARG A 68 -7.60 -0.54 -1.92
C ARG A 68 -6.32 -0.52 -2.75
N ILE A 69 -5.84 -1.68 -3.17
CA ILE A 69 -4.63 -1.83 -3.99
C ILE A 69 -5.02 -2.51 -5.29
N VAL A 70 -4.93 -1.78 -6.41
CA VAL A 70 -5.36 -2.24 -7.72
C VAL A 70 -4.14 -2.68 -8.53
N ALA A 71 -4.09 -3.97 -8.88
CA ALA A 71 -3.04 -4.54 -9.73
C ALA A 71 -3.54 -4.71 -11.17
N TYR A 72 -2.79 -4.17 -12.12
CA TYR A 72 -3.12 -4.22 -13.54
C TYR A 72 -1.85 -4.29 -14.39
N TYR A 73 -2.00 -4.54 -15.70
CA TYR A 73 -0.89 -4.66 -16.63
C TYR A 73 0.13 -5.71 -16.15
N HIS A 74 1.40 -5.37 -16.03
CA HIS A 74 2.41 -6.31 -15.52
C HIS A 74 2.29 -6.51 -14.00
N GLY A 75 1.74 -5.57 -13.28
CA GLY A 75 1.55 -5.64 -11.82
C GLY A 75 0.60 -6.75 -11.35
N ILE A 76 -0.22 -7.31 -12.27
CA ILE A 76 -1.06 -8.48 -11.96
C ILE A 76 -0.25 -9.67 -11.42
N LYS A 77 1.05 -9.76 -11.75
CA LYS A 77 1.98 -10.74 -11.19
C LYS A 77 1.92 -10.77 -9.67
N SER A 78 1.85 -9.61 -9.03
CA SER A 78 1.83 -9.50 -7.56
C SER A 78 0.71 -10.30 -6.89
N LEU A 79 -0.40 -10.52 -7.60
CA LEU A 79 -1.58 -11.22 -7.08
C LEU A 79 -1.58 -12.73 -7.35
N LEU A 80 -0.54 -13.28 -7.95
CA LEU A 80 -0.47 -14.71 -8.26
C LEU A 80 -0.05 -15.51 -7.03
N LYS A 81 -0.72 -16.64 -6.77
CA LYS A 81 -0.35 -17.61 -5.72
C LYS A 81 1.07 -18.16 -5.89
N SER A 82 1.58 -18.18 -7.14
CA SER A 82 2.95 -18.61 -7.45
C SER A 82 4.02 -17.68 -6.88
N GLU A 83 3.69 -16.42 -6.63
CA GLU A 83 4.58 -15.43 -6.01
C GLU A 83 4.53 -15.56 -4.48
N VAL A 84 5.11 -16.64 -3.95
CA VAL A 84 4.89 -17.12 -2.57
C VAL A 84 5.13 -16.04 -1.50
N GLU A 85 6.24 -15.32 -1.57
CA GLU A 85 6.57 -14.29 -0.55
C GLU A 85 5.65 -13.07 -0.67
N THR A 86 5.36 -12.62 -1.86
CA THR A 86 4.41 -11.53 -2.11
C THR A 86 3.00 -11.92 -1.66
N SER A 87 2.57 -13.14 -1.98
CA SER A 87 1.28 -13.70 -1.57
C SER A 87 1.08 -13.70 -0.05
N LYS A 88 2.11 -14.08 0.71
CA LYS A 88 2.08 -14.03 2.18
C LYS A 88 1.90 -12.59 2.70
N ARG A 89 2.60 -11.63 2.11
CA ARG A 89 2.49 -10.21 2.49
C ARG A 89 1.10 -9.65 2.17
N ILE A 90 0.55 -10.00 1.01
CA ILE A 90 -0.81 -9.63 0.59
C ILE A 90 -1.83 -10.19 1.58
N SER A 91 -1.75 -11.49 1.89
CA SER A 91 -2.65 -12.11 2.86
C SER A 91 -2.58 -11.46 4.24
N ALA A 92 -1.38 -11.06 4.70
CA ALA A 92 -1.22 -10.35 5.96
C ALA A 92 -1.86 -8.94 5.93
N LEU A 93 -1.79 -8.21 4.82
CA LEU A 93 -2.46 -6.93 4.65
C LEU A 93 -3.99 -7.08 4.56
N MET A 94 -4.48 -8.13 3.90
CA MET A 94 -5.91 -8.45 3.87
C MET A 94 -6.49 -8.69 5.27
N GLN A 95 -5.73 -9.29 6.19
CA GLN A 95 -6.13 -9.43 7.60
C GLN A 95 -6.27 -8.09 8.34
N LEU A 96 -5.76 -7.01 7.76
CA LEU A 96 -5.91 -5.63 8.22
C LEU A 96 -6.91 -4.84 7.37
N ASP A 97 -7.85 -5.54 6.73
CA ASP A 97 -8.92 -4.98 5.88
C ASP A 97 -8.42 -4.21 4.64
N VAL A 98 -7.21 -4.51 4.15
CA VAL A 98 -6.76 -4.00 2.85
C VAL A 98 -7.39 -4.81 1.72
N GLU A 99 -8.08 -4.14 0.82
CA GLU A 99 -8.72 -4.74 -0.35
C GLU A 99 -7.72 -4.82 -1.51
N PHE A 100 -7.51 -6.02 -2.05
CA PHE A 100 -6.71 -6.23 -3.26
C PHE A 100 -7.60 -6.50 -4.46
N VAL A 101 -7.30 -5.83 -5.57
CA VAL A 101 -8.15 -5.80 -6.76
C VAL A 101 -7.36 -6.16 -8.01
N ALA A 102 -7.83 -7.16 -8.75
CA ALA A 102 -7.28 -7.59 -10.02
C ALA A 102 -8.04 -6.95 -11.21
N CYS A 103 -7.31 -6.48 -12.20
CA CYS A 103 -7.89 -5.99 -13.46
C CYS A 103 -8.29 -7.15 -14.36
N GLY A 104 -9.59 -7.39 -14.56
CA GLY A 104 -10.14 -8.43 -15.40
C GLY A 104 -9.72 -8.31 -16.88
N ASN A 105 -9.58 -7.09 -17.41
CA ASN A 105 -9.04 -6.87 -18.74
C ASN A 105 -7.61 -7.40 -18.87
N THR A 106 -6.76 -7.16 -17.87
CA THR A 106 -5.40 -7.69 -17.82
C THR A 106 -5.39 -9.21 -17.72
N MET A 107 -6.26 -9.77 -16.86
CA MET A 107 -6.37 -11.22 -16.71
C MET A 107 -6.72 -11.91 -18.05
N ARG A 108 -7.70 -11.36 -18.78
CA ARG A 108 -8.06 -11.89 -20.11
C ARG A 108 -6.89 -11.82 -21.10
N THR A 109 -6.23 -10.67 -21.17
CA THR A 109 -5.10 -10.47 -22.11
C THR A 109 -3.94 -11.41 -21.82
N LYS A 110 -3.70 -11.70 -20.53
CA LYS A 110 -2.60 -12.57 -20.08
C LYS A 110 -3.03 -14.01 -19.84
N ASN A 111 -4.28 -14.36 -20.14
CA ASN A 111 -4.86 -15.69 -19.90
C ASN A 111 -4.67 -16.19 -18.46
N ILE A 112 -4.86 -15.28 -17.50
CA ILE A 112 -4.81 -15.57 -16.06
C ILE A 112 -6.22 -15.93 -15.60
N LYS A 113 -6.37 -17.09 -14.96
CA LYS A 113 -7.63 -17.55 -14.38
C LYS A 113 -7.74 -17.13 -12.91
N GLU A 114 -8.96 -17.04 -12.42
CA GLU A 114 -9.25 -16.63 -11.02
C GLU A 114 -8.55 -17.54 -10.01
N GLU A 115 -8.50 -18.86 -10.25
CA GLU A 115 -7.88 -19.83 -9.35
C GLU A 115 -6.37 -19.62 -9.16
N ALA A 116 -5.73 -18.87 -10.07
CA ALA A 116 -4.30 -18.53 -9.97
C ALA A 116 -4.04 -17.35 -9.02
N LEU A 117 -5.08 -16.57 -8.68
CA LEU A 117 -4.95 -15.42 -7.79
C LEU A 117 -4.94 -15.84 -6.32
N VAL A 118 -4.31 -15.02 -5.49
CA VAL A 118 -4.45 -15.10 -4.03
C VAL A 118 -5.94 -15.08 -3.67
N ASP A 119 -6.33 -15.85 -2.66
CA ASP A 119 -7.72 -15.92 -2.22
C ASP A 119 -8.22 -14.53 -1.78
N ASP A 120 -9.53 -14.29 -1.92
CA ASP A 120 -10.21 -13.06 -1.55
C ASP A 120 -9.79 -11.80 -2.37
N VAL A 121 -9.03 -11.96 -3.45
CA VAL A 121 -8.79 -10.87 -4.41
C VAL A 121 -10.07 -10.57 -5.19
N GLU A 122 -10.52 -9.31 -5.15
CA GLU A 122 -11.65 -8.86 -5.95
C GLU A 122 -11.25 -8.70 -7.43
N ILE A 123 -12.10 -9.13 -8.34
CA ILE A 123 -11.87 -8.95 -9.78
C ILE A 123 -12.84 -7.88 -10.30
N VAL A 124 -12.30 -6.80 -10.85
CA VAL A 124 -13.08 -5.75 -11.51
C VAL A 124 -12.87 -5.79 -13.02
N THR A 125 -13.81 -5.28 -13.79
CA THR A 125 -13.71 -5.27 -15.26
C THR A 125 -12.45 -4.58 -15.75
N ALA A 126 -12.15 -3.38 -15.22
CA ALA A 126 -11.01 -2.55 -15.63
C ALA A 126 -10.41 -1.82 -14.43
N GLY A 127 -9.17 -2.16 -14.08
CA GLY A 127 -8.48 -1.57 -12.93
C GLY A 127 -8.32 -0.04 -13.03
N ILE A 128 -8.06 0.50 -14.22
CA ILE A 128 -7.98 1.94 -14.44
C ILE A 128 -9.30 2.63 -14.11
N VAL A 129 -10.43 2.07 -14.56
CA VAL A 129 -11.76 2.63 -14.28
C VAL A 129 -12.08 2.52 -12.79
N GLU A 130 -11.73 1.41 -12.15
CA GLU A 130 -11.88 1.23 -10.70
C GLU A 130 -11.18 2.37 -9.94
N MET A 131 -9.93 2.68 -10.28
CA MET A 131 -9.19 3.78 -9.64
C MET A 131 -9.84 5.13 -9.90
N MET A 132 -10.31 5.40 -11.14
CA MET A 132 -11.02 6.65 -11.48
C MET A 132 -12.28 6.84 -10.63
N GLU A 133 -13.09 5.78 -10.49
CA GLU A 133 -14.31 5.82 -9.69
C GLU A 133 -14.01 6.04 -8.20
N ARG A 134 -12.98 5.39 -7.67
CA ARG A 134 -12.53 5.64 -6.28
C ARG A 134 -12.10 7.09 -6.09
N VAL A 135 -11.30 7.65 -6.99
CA VAL A 135 -10.90 9.07 -6.93
C VAL A 135 -12.13 9.98 -7.01
N LYS A 136 -13.10 9.68 -7.88
CA LYS A 136 -14.37 10.43 -7.97
C LYS A 136 -15.17 10.40 -6.65
N GLU A 137 -15.09 9.30 -5.91
CA GLU A 137 -15.70 9.15 -4.58
C GLU A 137 -14.88 9.81 -3.44
N GLY A 138 -13.83 10.53 -3.78
CA GLY A 138 -12.98 11.24 -2.81
C GLY A 138 -11.84 10.43 -2.20
N TRP A 139 -11.47 9.30 -2.81
CA TRP A 139 -10.28 8.56 -2.40
C TRP A 139 -9.01 9.27 -2.86
N ILE A 140 -7.95 9.17 -2.06
CA ILE A 140 -6.62 9.67 -2.39
C ILE A 140 -5.91 8.60 -3.21
N TYR A 141 -5.51 8.94 -4.45
CA TYR A 141 -4.72 8.04 -5.28
C TYR A 141 -3.22 8.23 -5.01
N ILE A 142 -2.52 7.12 -4.79
CA ILE A 142 -1.07 7.09 -4.60
C ILE A 142 -0.45 6.04 -5.52
N ALA A 143 0.55 6.47 -6.31
CA ALA A 143 1.43 5.62 -7.12
C ALA A 143 2.86 5.81 -6.61
N PRO A 144 3.31 5.01 -5.64
CA PRO A 144 4.66 5.10 -5.07
C PRO A 144 5.74 4.77 -6.09
#